data_b2912a57622b7932cb01790f4b02ac51
#
_entry.id   b2912a57622b7932cb01790f4b02ac51
#
_cell.length_a   1.000
_cell.length_b   1.000
_cell.length_c   1.000
_cell.angle_alpha   90.00
_cell.angle_beta   90.00
_cell.angle_gamma   90.00
#
_symmetry.space_group_name_H-M   'P 1'
#
loop_
_entity.id
_entity.type
_entity.pdbx_description
1 polymer ?
#
loop_
_entity_poly.entity_id
_entity_poly.type
_entity_poly.pdbx_seq_one_letter_code
_entity_poly.pdbx_strand_id
1 'polypeptide(L)'
;MTSFSESITTTKTTSTFKLLGNFSMSIKGNTASTVAFQRSLDGGATWGDAVSLVNSNGEYRDKEFLDGTLFRFNVTRGGSDTIIVQAADRV
;
A
#
# COMPACT_ATOMS: atom_id res chain seq x y z
N MET A 1 12.01 -11.95 -4.02
CA MET A 1 11.49 -11.09 -2.93
C MET A 1 11.28 -9.69 -3.44
N THR A 2 10.11 -9.14 -3.21
CA THR A 2 9.77 -7.76 -3.57
C THR A 2 9.76 -6.89 -2.33
N SER A 3 10.34 -5.70 -2.44
CA SER A 3 10.33 -4.72 -1.37
C SER A 3 10.02 -3.35 -1.96
N PHE A 4 9.04 -2.67 -1.40
CA PHE A 4 8.59 -1.35 -1.83
C PHE A 4 8.59 -0.40 -0.64
N SER A 5 9.08 0.81 -0.84
CA SER A 5 9.07 1.84 0.19
C SER A 5 9.01 3.21 -0.47
N GLU A 6 8.17 4.09 0.07
CA GLU A 6 8.06 5.45 -0.42
C GLU A 6 7.68 6.39 0.72
N SER A 7 8.26 7.59 0.69
CA SER A 7 7.92 8.69 1.59
C SER A 7 7.01 9.66 0.82
N ILE A 8 5.82 9.93 1.35
CA ILE A 8 4.78 10.63 0.61
C ILE A 8 4.46 11.95 1.29
N THR A 9 4.59 13.04 0.54
CA THR A 9 4.33 14.41 1.01
C THR A 9 3.26 15.12 0.21
N THR A 10 2.64 14.45 -0.76
CA THR A 10 1.55 14.98 -1.59
C THR A 10 0.47 13.92 -1.73
N THR A 11 -0.76 14.34 -2.08
CA THR A 11 -1.78 13.39 -2.51
C THR A 11 -1.31 12.71 -3.79
N LYS A 12 -1.23 11.39 -3.76
CA LYS A 12 -0.76 10.62 -4.92
C LYS A 12 -1.14 9.15 -4.82
N THR A 13 -1.12 8.51 -5.95
CA THR A 13 -1.13 7.05 -6.06
C THR A 13 0.30 6.61 -6.39
N THR A 14 0.84 5.67 -5.64
CA THR A 14 2.21 5.18 -5.86
C THR A 14 2.31 4.38 -7.16
N SER A 15 3.54 4.11 -7.58
CA SER A 15 3.78 3.11 -8.62
C SER A 15 3.30 1.73 -8.15
N THR A 16 3.03 0.86 -9.09
CA THR A 16 2.56 -0.51 -8.80
C THR A 16 3.73 -1.43 -8.50
N PHE A 17 3.48 -2.46 -7.70
CA PHE A 17 4.45 -3.50 -7.39
C PHE A 17 3.73 -4.83 -7.22
N LYS A 18 4.48 -5.93 -7.27
CA LYS A 18 3.93 -7.27 -7.13
C LYS A 18 4.36 -7.88 -5.81
N LEU A 19 3.44 -8.55 -5.13
CA LEU A 19 3.72 -9.32 -3.94
C LEU A 19 3.22 -10.75 -4.17
N LEU A 20 3.98 -11.73 -3.71
CA LEU A 20 3.62 -13.14 -3.84
C LEU A 20 3.96 -13.88 -2.55
N GLY A 21 3.08 -14.79 -2.14
CA GLY A 21 3.24 -15.52 -0.89
C GLY A 21 2.94 -14.65 0.32
N ASN A 22 3.58 -14.93 1.44
CA ASN A 22 3.40 -14.13 2.65
C ASN A 22 3.98 -12.74 2.46
N PHE A 23 3.21 -11.73 2.79
CA PHE A 23 3.68 -10.35 2.71
C PHE A 23 3.21 -9.54 3.92
N SER A 24 3.89 -8.44 4.15
CA SER A 24 3.46 -7.45 5.12
C SER A 24 3.56 -6.06 4.54
N MET A 25 2.71 -5.16 5.00
CA MET A 25 2.81 -3.74 4.67
C MET A 25 2.73 -2.92 5.95
N SER A 26 3.28 -1.73 5.94
CA SER A 26 3.19 -0.81 7.05
C SER A 26 2.93 0.61 6.56
N ILE A 27 2.20 1.36 7.38
CA ILE A 27 1.88 2.77 7.15
C ILE A 27 2.26 3.52 8.41
N LYS A 28 3.14 4.52 8.28
CA LYS A 28 3.65 5.32 9.38
C LYS A 28 3.52 6.81 9.04
N GLY A 29 3.38 7.64 10.07
CA GLY A 29 3.30 9.09 9.90
C GLY A 29 1.95 9.58 9.41
N ASN A 30 0.93 8.74 9.34
CA ASN A 30 -0.40 9.12 8.88
C ASN A 30 -1.21 9.70 10.04
N THR A 31 -1.19 11.02 10.19
CA THR A 31 -1.90 11.72 11.27
C THR A 31 -3.19 12.39 10.81
N ALA A 32 -3.31 12.76 9.54
CA ALA A 32 -4.43 13.52 9.03
C ALA A 32 -4.87 13.10 7.62
N SER A 33 -4.44 11.94 7.15
CA SER A 33 -4.63 11.53 5.76
C SER A 33 -5.29 10.17 5.67
N THR A 34 -5.77 9.82 4.49
CA THR A 34 -6.31 8.50 4.19
C THR A 34 -5.33 7.75 3.28
N VAL A 35 -4.94 6.55 3.70
CA VAL A 35 -4.06 5.68 2.93
C VAL A 35 -4.77 4.37 2.65
N ALA A 36 -4.99 4.06 1.39
CA ALA A 36 -5.58 2.80 0.96
C ALA A 36 -4.50 1.91 0.33
N PHE A 37 -4.36 0.70 0.86
CA PHE A 37 -3.53 -0.33 0.26
C PHE A 37 -4.41 -1.11 -0.71
N GLN A 38 -4.11 -1.05 -1.99
CA GLN A 38 -4.99 -1.53 -3.05
C GLN A 38 -4.39 -2.70 -3.79
N ARG A 39 -5.27 -3.56 -4.31
CA ARG A 39 -4.95 -4.79 -5.00
C ARG A 39 -5.70 -4.84 -6.33
N SER A 40 -5.03 -5.29 -7.40
CA SER A 40 -5.62 -5.47 -8.71
C SER A 40 -5.38 -6.88 -9.24
N LEU A 41 -6.43 -7.51 -9.71
CA LEU A 41 -6.39 -8.85 -10.29
C LEU A 41 -6.38 -8.83 -11.82
N ASP A 42 -6.53 -7.67 -12.43
CA ASP A 42 -6.71 -7.53 -13.89
C ASP A 42 -5.63 -6.65 -14.54
N GLY A 43 -4.43 -6.69 -13.98
CA GLY A 43 -3.29 -5.96 -14.54
C GLY A 43 -3.33 -4.45 -14.32
N GLY A 44 -4.10 -3.99 -13.35
CA GLY A 44 -4.20 -2.56 -13.03
C GLY A 44 -5.39 -1.85 -13.64
N ALA A 45 -6.30 -2.57 -14.30
CA ALA A 45 -7.50 -1.98 -14.88
C ALA A 45 -8.52 -1.56 -13.81
N THR A 46 -8.68 -2.40 -12.78
CA THR A 46 -9.55 -2.09 -11.64
C THR A 46 -8.81 -2.40 -10.33
N TRP A 47 -9.17 -1.67 -9.27
CA TRP A 47 -8.51 -1.76 -7.97
C TRP A 47 -9.53 -1.87 -6.85
N GLY A 48 -9.21 -2.72 -5.87
CA GLY A 48 -9.99 -2.85 -4.65
C GLY A 48 -9.13 -2.51 -3.44
N ASP A 49 -9.75 -1.97 -2.40
CA ASP A 49 -9.06 -1.66 -1.14
C ASP A 49 -8.91 -2.94 -0.33
N ALA A 50 -7.67 -3.35 -0.08
CA ALA A 50 -7.40 -4.44 0.87
C ALA A 50 -7.43 -3.90 2.29
N VAL A 51 -6.84 -2.72 2.52
CA VAL A 51 -6.85 -2.03 3.81
C VAL A 51 -6.98 -0.53 3.54
N SER A 52 -7.74 0.17 4.37
CA SER A 52 -7.83 1.62 4.33
C SER A 52 -7.68 2.17 5.75
N LEU A 53 -6.70 3.06 5.96
CA LEU A 53 -6.43 3.68 7.24
C LEU A 53 -6.66 5.18 7.15
N VAL A 54 -7.53 5.68 8.01
CA VAL A 54 -7.88 7.12 8.10
C VAL A 54 -7.30 7.68 9.38
N ASN A 55 -6.40 8.65 9.25
CA ASN A 55 -5.74 9.31 10.39
C ASN A 55 -5.09 8.31 11.36
N SER A 56 -4.60 7.20 10.86
CA SER A 56 -4.04 6.15 11.69
C SER A 56 -2.92 5.40 10.98
N ASN A 57 -2.10 4.73 11.78
CA ASN A 57 -0.97 3.95 11.32
C ASN A 57 -1.19 2.49 11.66
N GLY A 58 -0.49 1.60 10.99
CA GLY A 58 -0.60 0.20 11.31
C GLY A 58 0.16 -0.70 10.34
N GLU A 59 0.07 -1.98 10.62
CA GLU A 59 0.64 -3.03 9.79
C GLU A 59 -0.46 -4.00 9.38
N TYR A 60 -0.31 -4.54 8.19
CA TYR A 60 -1.21 -5.54 7.65
C TYR A 60 -0.40 -6.68 7.08
N ARG A 61 -0.77 -7.91 7.39
CA ARG A 61 -0.12 -9.13 6.92
C ARG A 61 -1.14 -10.03 6.27
N ASP A 62 -0.75 -10.61 5.14
CA ASP A 62 -1.62 -11.54 4.43
C ASP A 62 -0.76 -12.41 3.51
N LYS A 63 -1.43 -13.18 2.68
CA LYS A 63 -0.78 -14.07 1.74
C LYS A 63 -1.42 -13.89 0.36
N GLU A 64 -0.59 -13.67 -0.65
CA GLU A 64 -1.03 -13.58 -2.03
C GLU A 64 -0.77 -14.89 -2.74
N PHE A 65 -1.83 -15.53 -3.23
CA PHE A 65 -1.74 -16.82 -3.91
C PHE A 65 -1.60 -16.70 -5.42
N LEU A 66 -1.89 -15.53 -5.99
CA LEU A 66 -1.93 -15.33 -7.43
C LEU A 66 -0.68 -14.59 -7.90
N ASP A 67 0.11 -15.24 -8.75
CA ASP A 67 1.25 -14.61 -9.40
C ASP A 67 0.74 -13.53 -10.36
N GLY A 68 1.39 -12.37 -10.35
CA GLY A 68 1.03 -11.26 -11.22
C GLY A 68 0.02 -10.28 -10.64
N THR A 69 -0.48 -10.50 -9.42
CA THR A 69 -1.32 -9.53 -8.73
C THR A 69 -0.54 -8.25 -8.46
N LEU A 70 -1.13 -7.11 -8.81
CA LEU A 70 -0.51 -5.81 -8.60
C LEU A 70 -1.04 -5.15 -7.33
N PHE A 71 -0.16 -4.40 -6.67
CA PHE A 71 -0.48 -3.64 -5.46
C PHE A 71 -0.01 -2.20 -5.64
N ARG A 72 -0.68 -1.30 -4.93
CA ARG A 72 -0.28 0.10 -4.84
C ARG A 72 -0.85 0.73 -3.57
N PHE A 73 -0.31 1.89 -3.19
CA PHE A 73 -0.91 2.72 -2.15
C PHE A 73 -1.56 3.93 -2.82
N ASN A 74 -2.80 4.22 -2.41
CA ASN A 74 -3.51 5.41 -2.85
C ASN A 74 -3.64 6.34 -1.65
N VAL A 75 -2.98 7.50 -1.69
CA VAL A 75 -2.87 8.40 -0.56
C VAL A 75 -3.60 9.70 -0.86
N THR A 76 -4.58 10.02 0.00
CA THR A 76 -5.26 11.32 -0.01
C THR A 76 -4.84 12.08 1.23
N ARG A 77 -4.00 13.10 1.04
CA ARG A 77 -3.48 13.89 2.17
C ARG A 77 -4.51 14.88 2.65
N GLY A 78 -4.69 14.92 3.98
CA GLY A 78 -5.57 15.88 4.64
C GLY A 78 -4.83 16.89 5.52
N GLY A 79 -3.50 16.83 5.54
CA GLY A 79 -2.68 17.70 6.37
C GLY A 79 -1.27 17.86 5.80
N SER A 80 -0.30 18.15 6.66
CA SER A 80 1.11 18.33 6.28
C SER A 80 2.00 17.20 6.78
N ASP A 81 1.43 16.06 7.11
CA ASP A 81 2.17 14.88 7.56
C ASP A 81 3.05 14.30 6.44
N THR A 82 4.13 13.63 6.85
CA THR A 82 4.96 12.83 5.95
C THR A 82 4.61 11.37 6.19
N ILE A 83 4.07 10.72 5.18
CA ILE A 83 3.58 9.36 5.29
C ILE A 83 4.59 8.42 4.68
N ILE A 84 4.99 7.39 5.43
CA ILE A 84 5.91 6.36 4.93
C ILE A 84 5.11 5.08 4.73
N VAL A 85 5.07 4.61 3.48
CA VAL A 85 4.41 3.36 3.11
C VAL A 85 5.46 2.34 2.70
N GLN A 86 5.31 1.12 3.18
CA GLN A 86 6.26 0.02 2.92
C GLN A 86 5.49 -1.27 2.72
N ALA A 87 6.00 -2.12 1.83
CA ALA A 87 5.47 -3.47 1.65
C ALA A 87 6.60 -4.40 1.22
N ALA A 88 6.55 -5.64 1.68
CA ALA A 88 7.54 -6.64 1.30
C ALA A 88 6.93 -8.03 1.37
N ASP A 89 7.32 -8.89 0.43
CA ASP A 89 6.95 -10.29 0.46
C ASP A 89 8.14 -11.15 0.88
N ARG A 90 7.84 -12.41 1.20
CA ARG A 90 8.83 -13.45 1.50
C ARG A 90 8.59 -14.59 0.54
N VAL A 91 9.50 -14.75 -0.35
CA VAL A 91 9.44 -15.81 -1.34
C VAL A 91 10.63 -16.73 -1.19
#